data_4d5447590426aa50352561f68a23d4ee
#
_entry.id   4d5447590426aa50352561f68a23d4ee
#
_cell.length_a   1.000
_cell.length_b   1.000
_cell.length_c   1.000
_cell.angle_alpha   90.00
_cell.angle_beta   90.00
_cell.angle_gamma   90.00
#
_symmetry.space_group_name_H-M   'P 1'
#
loop_
_entity.id
_entity.type
_entity.pdbx_description
1 polymer ?
#
loop_
_entity_poly.entity_id
_entity_poly.type
_entity_poly.pdbx_seq_one_letter_code
_entity_poly.pdbx_strand_id
1 'polypeptide(L)'
;LTEEQTEIFEEETEEILDGFLCVREEAVNLQSAKGDKECTLVVPEDTENLGEFLDLHTAAGEAIPYPEKGEAVLTKKMADKCNLKTGDTLVFRDDDMNTFTCKVSGICENFVYNYVYVNSETYEESVSKKPEFGHAFLRVRKEMDLHEAAALVTEASHVSGVSVNQDFRERFDNMMK
;
A
#
# COMPACT_ATOMS: atom_id res chain seq x y z
N LEU A 1 1.95 -1.93 -14.92
CA LEU A 1 1.16 -2.66 -15.92
C LEU A 1 0.57 -1.68 -16.94
N THR A 2 0.62 -2.02 -18.22
CA THR A 2 -0.13 -1.32 -19.26
C THR A 2 -1.61 -1.76 -19.22
N GLU A 3 -2.51 -1.02 -19.89
CA GLU A 3 -3.92 -1.44 -20.00
C GLU A 3 -4.04 -2.86 -20.60
N GLU A 4 -3.30 -3.15 -21.66
CA GLU A 4 -3.26 -4.48 -22.28
C GLU A 4 -2.78 -5.58 -21.32
N GLN A 5 -1.73 -5.32 -20.54
CA GLN A 5 -1.23 -6.25 -19.52
C GLN A 5 -2.25 -6.47 -18.39
N THR A 6 -2.99 -5.44 -18.03
CA THR A 6 -4.05 -5.52 -17.02
C THR A 6 -5.21 -6.39 -17.50
N GLU A 7 -5.65 -6.21 -18.76
CA GLU A 7 -6.70 -7.03 -19.37
C GLU A 7 -6.30 -8.52 -19.45
N ILE A 8 -5.07 -8.82 -19.86
CA ILE A 8 -4.55 -10.19 -19.89
C ILE A 8 -4.53 -10.81 -18.49
N PHE A 9 -4.07 -10.07 -17.50
CA PHE A 9 -4.04 -10.53 -16.11
C PHE A 9 -5.46 -10.80 -15.59
N GLU A 10 -6.41 -9.92 -15.87
CA GLU A 10 -7.82 -10.09 -15.48
C GLU A 10 -8.41 -11.36 -16.09
N GLU A 11 -8.23 -11.60 -17.37
CA GLU A 11 -8.70 -12.80 -18.06
C GLU A 11 -8.09 -14.09 -17.48
N GLU A 12 -6.78 -14.09 -17.26
CA GLU A 12 -6.06 -15.26 -16.74
C GLU A 12 -6.40 -15.59 -15.28
N THR A 13 -6.87 -14.61 -14.51
CA THR A 13 -7.17 -14.76 -13.07
C THR A 13 -8.65 -14.71 -12.72
N GLU A 14 -9.54 -14.61 -13.69
CA GLU A 14 -10.99 -14.48 -13.50
C GLU A 14 -11.59 -15.59 -12.63
N GLU A 15 -11.12 -16.83 -12.77
CA GLU A 15 -11.59 -17.97 -11.98
C GLU A 15 -10.98 -18.03 -10.57
N ILE A 16 -9.89 -17.29 -10.33
CA ILE A 16 -9.11 -17.31 -9.07
C ILE A 16 -9.47 -16.15 -8.16
N LEU A 17 -9.67 -14.95 -8.76
CA LEU A 17 -9.83 -13.71 -8.02
C LEU A 17 -11.26 -13.16 -8.13
N ASP A 18 -11.76 -12.63 -7.00
CA ASP A 18 -12.99 -11.81 -6.98
C ASP A 18 -12.73 -10.37 -7.45
N GLY A 19 -11.49 -9.95 -7.41
CA GLY A 19 -11.08 -8.63 -7.83
C GLY A 19 -9.61 -8.37 -7.55
N PHE A 20 -9.11 -7.30 -8.14
CA PHE A 20 -7.78 -6.77 -7.85
C PHE A 20 -7.77 -5.25 -7.97
N LEU A 21 -6.82 -4.62 -7.31
CA LEU A 21 -6.58 -3.18 -7.37
C LEU A 21 -5.10 -2.93 -7.63
N CYS A 22 -4.81 -2.27 -8.75
CA CYS A 22 -3.45 -1.89 -9.08
C CYS A 22 -2.95 -0.78 -8.16
N VAL A 23 -1.72 -0.91 -7.69
CA VAL A 23 -1.06 0.06 -6.83
C VAL A 23 0.37 0.29 -7.30
N ARG A 24 0.90 1.46 -6.97
CA ARG A 24 2.33 1.73 -7.05
C ARG A 24 2.93 1.58 -5.65
N GLU A 25 4.01 0.85 -5.54
CA GLU A 25 4.83 0.79 -4.35
C GLU A 25 6.25 1.22 -4.69
N GLU A 26 6.81 2.13 -3.89
CA GLU A 26 8.19 2.56 -4.04
C GLU A 26 8.82 2.94 -2.70
N ALA A 27 10.12 2.80 -2.58
CA ALA A 27 10.87 3.26 -1.42
C ALA A 27 10.94 4.79 -1.39
N VAL A 28 10.68 5.37 -0.24
CA VAL A 28 10.80 6.81 0.01
C VAL A 28 11.51 7.06 1.33
N ASN A 29 12.07 8.25 1.49
CA ASN A 29 12.74 8.67 2.71
C ASN A 29 11.96 9.81 3.37
N LEU A 30 11.43 9.55 4.56
CA LEU A 30 10.77 10.56 5.39
C LEU A 30 11.81 11.42 6.11
N GLN A 31 11.65 12.73 6.01
CA GLN A 31 12.47 13.67 6.77
C GLN A 31 12.09 13.66 8.25
N SER A 32 13.08 13.54 9.10
CA SER A 32 12.92 13.56 10.55
C SER A 32 14.06 14.33 11.19
N ALA A 33 13.80 14.92 12.36
CA ALA A 33 14.83 15.59 13.19
C ALA A 33 15.95 14.64 13.62
N LYS A 34 15.70 13.33 13.61
CA LYS A 34 16.68 12.28 13.95
C LYS A 34 17.34 11.63 12.72
N GLY A 35 17.21 12.27 11.55
CA GLY A 35 17.67 11.75 10.26
C GLY A 35 16.55 11.12 9.45
N ASP A 36 16.76 10.97 8.17
CA ASP A 36 15.77 10.41 7.25
C ASP A 36 15.48 8.95 7.56
N LYS A 37 14.22 8.56 7.41
CA LYS A 37 13.72 7.20 7.67
C LYS A 37 13.10 6.61 6.41
N GLU A 38 13.60 5.45 6.02
CA GLU A 38 13.06 4.72 4.88
C GLU A 38 11.70 4.12 5.20
N CYS A 39 10.76 4.25 4.25
CA CYS A 39 9.48 3.55 4.25
C CYS A 39 9.00 3.30 2.82
N THR A 40 7.88 2.58 2.69
CA THR A 40 7.27 2.28 1.39
C THR A 40 6.07 3.19 1.15
N LEU A 41 6.10 3.93 0.05
CA LEU A 41 4.96 4.70 -0.45
C LEU A 41 3.99 3.77 -1.17
N VAL A 42 2.71 3.88 -0.87
CA VAL A 42 1.63 3.15 -1.54
C VAL A 42 0.67 4.15 -2.18
N VAL A 43 0.48 4.00 -3.50
CA VAL A 43 -0.42 4.84 -4.30
C VAL A 43 -1.38 3.91 -5.06
N PRO A 44 -2.67 3.86 -4.71
CA PRO A 44 -3.64 3.05 -5.45
C PRO A 44 -4.08 3.74 -6.74
N GLU A 45 -4.49 2.94 -7.72
CA GLU A 45 -5.05 3.43 -8.97
C GLU A 45 -6.34 4.22 -8.75
N ASP A 46 -7.20 3.70 -7.88
CA ASP A 46 -8.40 4.41 -7.43
C ASP A 46 -8.69 4.13 -5.95
N THR A 47 -9.59 4.89 -5.35
CA THR A 47 -9.94 4.78 -3.93
C THR A 47 -11.37 4.29 -3.69
N GLU A 48 -12.19 4.10 -4.72
CA GLU A 48 -13.60 3.73 -4.59
C GLU A 48 -13.79 2.36 -3.91
N ASN A 49 -13.04 1.36 -4.36
CA ASN A 49 -13.15 -0.01 -3.85
C ASN A 49 -11.99 -0.39 -2.93
N LEU A 50 -11.18 0.58 -2.52
CA LEU A 50 -9.96 0.34 -1.74
C LEU A 50 -10.24 -0.37 -0.41
N GLY A 51 -11.35 -0.09 0.25
CA GLY A 51 -11.76 -0.72 1.51
C GLY A 51 -11.96 -2.24 1.41
N GLU A 52 -12.15 -2.78 0.22
CA GLU A 52 -12.24 -4.23 0.00
C GLU A 52 -10.87 -4.93 0.01
N PHE A 53 -9.80 -4.16 -0.21
CA PHE A 53 -8.42 -4.66 -0.33
C PHE A 53 -7.52 -4.22 0.82
N LEU A 54 -7.80 -3.09 1.43
CA LEU A 54 -6.96 -2.46 2.44
C LEU A 54 -7.81 -1.96 3.60
N ASP A 55 -7.54 -2.47 4.79
CA ASP A 55 -8.18 -2.05 6.03
C ASP A 55 -7.24 -1.14 6.84
N LEU A 56 -7.48 0.16 6.76
CA LEU A 56 -6.79 1.15 7.56
C LEU A 56 -7.55 1.40 8.86
N HIS A 57 -6.95 1.10 9.99
CA HIS A 57 -7.54 1.31 11.31
C HIS A 57 -6.50 1.77 12.32
N THR A 58 -6.97 2.46 13.36
CA THR A 58 -6.13 2.86 14.51
C THR A 58 -5.83 1.64 15.40
N ALA A 59 -4.91 1.80 16.35
CA ALA A 59 -4.65 0.78 17.38
C ALA A 59 -5.90 0.43 18.20
N ALA A 60 -6.88 1.33 18.29
CA ALA A 60 -8.17 1.09 18.95
C ALA A 60 -9.20 0.38 18.04
N GLY A 61 -8.87 0.11 16.79
CA GLY A 61 -9.74 -0.54 15.82
C GLY A 61 -10.70 0.41 15.08
N GLU A 62 -10.51 1.72 15.21
CA GLU A 62 -11.33 2.70 14.49
C GLU A 62 -10.88 2.82 13.04
N ALA A 63 -11.83 2.80 12.10
CA ALA A 63 -11.55 2.95 10.68
C ALA A 63 -10.96 4.32 10.35
N ILE A 64 -9.93 4.34 9.50
CA ILE A 64 -9.30 5.57 9.02
C ILE A 64 -9.69 5.74 7.54
N PRO A 65 -10.30 6.89 7.16
CA PRO A 65 -10.56 7.19 5.75
C PRO A 65 -9.26 7.24 4.95
N TYR A 66 -9.29 6.80 3.70
CA TYR A 66 -8.12 6.93 2.85
C TYR A 66 -7.80 8.43 2.64
N PRO A 67 -6.50 8.81 2.62
CA PRO A 67 -6.12 10.22 2.54
C PRO A 67 -6.59 10.86 1.24
N GLU A 68 -7.09 12.08 1.35
CA GLU A 68 -7.45 12.92 0.22
C GLU A 68 -6.21 13.64 -0.34
N LYS A 69 -6.42 14.47 -1.37
CA LYS A 69 -5.34 15.27 -1.96
C LYS A 69 -4.63 16.13 -0.91
N GLY A 70 -3.31 16.04 -0.88
CA GLY A 70 -2.48 16.76 0.07
C GLY A 70 -2.38 16.13 1.46
N GLU A 71 -2.99 14.98 1.66
CA GLU A 71 -2.99 14.22 2.92
C GLU A 71 -2.21 12.92 2.78
N ALA A 72 -1.75 12.39 3.90
CA ALA A 72 -1.11 11.08 3.99
C ALA A 72 -1.49 10.35 5.27
N VAL A 73 -1.57 9.02 5.21
CA VAL A 73 -1.70 8.14 6.36
C VAL A 73 -0.37 7.41 6.57
N LEU A 74 0.10 7.39 7.81
CA LEU A 74 1.33 6.70 8.21
C LEU A 74 1.02 5.48 9.07
N THR A 75 1.89 4.47 9.00
CA THR A 75 1.90 3.43 10.03
C THR A 75 2.43 3.99 11.34
N LYS A 76 1.89 3.50 12.46
CA LYS A 76 2.24 3.97 13.81
C LYS A 76 3.74 3.90 14.09
N LYS A 77 4.39 2.84 13.68
CA LYS A 77 5.84 2.66 13.85
C LYS A 77 6.65 3.78 13.18
N MET A 78 6.23 4.24 11.99
CA MET A 78 6.88 5.37 11.31
C MET A 78 6.57 6.70 11.97
N ALA A 79 5.33 6.91 12.37
CA ALA A 79 4.93 8.10 13.10
C ALA A 79 5.74 8.26 14.40
N ASP A 80 5.92 7.19 15.15
CA ASP A 80 6.71 7.19 16.40
C ASP A 80 8.21 7.48 16.12
N LYS A 81 8.78 6.86 15.09
CA LYS A 81 10.19 7.09 14.69
C LYS A 81 10.46 8.53 14.28
N CYS A 82 9.52 9.15 13.58
CA CYS A 82 9.62 10.52 13.08
C CYS A 82 9.02 11.56 14.03
N ASN A 83 8.45 11.13 15.16
CA ASN A 83 7.74 11.97 16.12
C ASN A 83 6.61 12.80 15.46
N LEU A 84 5.81 12.14 14.65
CA LEU A 84 4.68 12.73 13.93
C LEU A 84 3.34 12.35 14.57
N LYS A 85 2.41 13.28 14.53
CA LYS A 85 1.03 13.12 14.98
C LYS A 85 0.06 13.53 13.88
N THR A 86 -1.19 13.09 14.00
CA THR A 86 -2.27 13.57 13.14
C THR A 86 -2.35 15.09 13.18
N GLY A 87 -2.36 15.72 12.00
CA GLY A 87 -2.33 17.18 11.83
C GLY A 87 -0.95 17.77 11.57
N ASP A 88 0.13 17.02 11.79
CA ASP A 88 1.48 17.47 11.48
C ASP A 88 1.74 17.44 9.97
N THR A 89 2.74 18.21 9.54
CA THR A 89 3.21 18.19 8.16
C THR A 89 4.30 17.14 8.01
N LEU A 90 4.13 16.30 7.00
CA LEU A 90 5.04 15.24 6.61
C LEU A 90 5.76 15.63 5.32
N VAL A 91 7.07 15.48 5.27
CA VAL A 91 7.87 15.67 4.05
C VAL A 91 8.67 14.41 3.77
N PHE A 92 8.58 13.90 2.55
CA PHE A 92 9.37 12.75 2.11
C PHE A 92 9.81 12.89 0.66
N ARG A 93 10.82 12.10 0.27
CA ARG A 93 11.41 12.13 -1.07
C ARG A 93 11.51 10.71 -1.62
N ASP A 94 11.30 10.60 -2.93
CA ASP A 94 11.58 9.38 -3.68
C ASP A 94 13.04 9.32 -4.15
N ASP A 95 13.43 8.25 -4.86
CA ASP A 95 14.79 8.05 -5.38
C ASP A 95 15.17 9.08 -6.45
N ASP A 96 14.21 9.67 -7.15
CA ASP A 96 14.39 10.73 -8.12
C ASP A 96 14.43 12.13 -7.49
N MET A 97 14.45 12.20 -6.16
CA MET A 97 14.46 13.44 -5.37
C MET A 97 13.19 14.29 -5.49
N ASN A 98 12.10 13.74 -6.00
CA ASN A 98 10.81 14.42 -5.95
C ASN A 98 10.37 14.55 -4.49
N THR A 99 9.90 15.75 -4.12
CA THR A 99 9.50 16.06 -2.75
C THR A 99 7.98 16.04 -2.62
N PHE A 100 7.51 15.28 -1.64
CA PHE A 100 6.12 15.20 -1.25
C PHE A 100 5.94 15.94 0.08
N THR A 101 4.99 16.87 0.12
CA THR A 101 4.61 17.58 1.34
C THR A 101 3.13 17.33 1.60
N CYS A 102 2.83 16.60 2.67
CA CYS A 102 1.48 16.17 3.00
C CYS A 102 1.16 16.47 4.46
N LYS A 103 -0.13 16.61 4.75
CA LYS A 103 -0.63 16.65 6.13
C LYS A 103 -0.97 15.24 6.58
N VAL A 104 -0.53 14.85 7.77
CA VAL A 104 -0.89 13.57 8.36
C VAL A 104 -2.37 13.57 8.72
N SER A 105 -3.20 12.82 7.98
CA SER A 105 -4.64 12.72 8.22
C SER A 105 -5.01 11.57 9.15
N GLY A 106 -4.12 10.60 9.34
CA GLY A 106 -4.33 9.47 10.22
C GLY A 106 -3.05 8.67 10.45
N ILE A 107 -3.05 7.90 11.52
CA ILE A 107 -1.97 6.98 11.87
C ILE A 107 -2.59 5.60 12.05
N CYS A 108 -2.23 4.67 11.15
CA CYS A 108 -2.79 3.31 11.14
C CYS A 108 -1.88 2.31 11.86
N GLU A 109 -2.49 1.30 12.42
CA GLU A 109 -1.78 0.15 12.97
C GLU A 109 -1.37 -0.79 11.84
N ASN A 110 -0.07 -1.09 11.78
CA ASN A 110 0.47 -2.14 10.94
C ASN A 110 1.73 -2.70 11.59
N PHE A 111 1.70 -3.96 11.95
CA PHE A 111 2.76 -4.59 12.74
C PHE A 111 4.00 -4.98 11.95
N VAL A 112 3.88 -5.10 10.63
CA VAL A 112 4.93 -5.73 9.81
C VAL A 112 5.73 -4.72 9.01
N TYR A 113 5.10 -3.73 8.41
CA TYR A 113 5.72 -2.82 7.45
C TYR A 113 5.63 -1.36 7.85
N ASN A 114 6.55 -0.57 7.30
CA ASN A 114 6.57 0.88 7.40
C ASN A 114 6.00 1.46 6.10
N TYR A 115 4.76 1.93 6.14
CA TYR A 115 4.08 2.47 4.97
C TYR A 115 3.68 3.94 5.15
N VAL A 116 3.66 4.65 4.03
CA VAL A 116 2.95 5.91 3.87
C VAL A 116 1.97 5.76 2.69
N TYR A 117 0.73 6.14 2.92
CA TYR A 117 -0.37 6.03 1.95
C TYR A 117 -0.75 7.42 1.47
N VAL A 118 -0.80 7.62 0.15
CA VAL A 118 -1.30 8.83 -0.50
C VAL A 118 -2.19 8.45 -1.67
N ASN A 119 -2.99 9.40 -2.19
CA ASN A 119 -3.78 9.15 -3.39
C ASN A 119 -3.00 9.52 -4.67
N SER A 120 -3.56 9.13 -5.83
CA SER A 120 -2.95 9.37 -7.13
C SER A 120 -2.77 10.86 -7.45
N GLU A 121 -3.71 11.71 -7.05
CA GLU A 121 -3.64 13.16 -7.29
C GLU A 121 -2.45 13.79 -6.55
N THR A 122 -2.20 13.39 -5.31
CA THR A 122 -1.05 13.82 -4.53
C THR A 122 0.26 13.42 -5.20
N TYR A 123 0.32 12.20 -5.71
CA TYR A 123 1.48 11.70 -6.45
C TYR A 123 1.71 12.49 -7.74
N GLU A 124 0.69 12.65 -8.57
CA GLU A 124 0.78 13.40 -9.83
C GLU A 124 1.25 14.83 -9.62
N GLU A 125 0.74 15.50 -8.61
CA GLU A 125 1.13 16.88 -8.29
C GLU A 125 2.60 16.99 -7.85
N SER A 126 3.09 16.03 -7.09
CA SER A 126 4.46 16.02 -6.57
C SER A 126 5.50 15.60 -7.60
N VAL A 127 5.17 14.67 -8.48
CA VAL A 127 6.09 14.07 -9.46
C VAL A 127 5.91 14.67 -10.86
N SER A 128 4.80 15.37 -11.11
CA SER A 128 4.42 15.94 -12.40
C SER A 128 4.21 14.91 -13.52
N LYS A 129 3.88 13.69 -13.15
CA LYS A 129 3.49 12.61 -14.06
C LYS A 129 2.53 11.64 -13.39
N LYS A 130 1.75 10.90 -14.17
CA LYS A 130 0.88 9.85 -13.67
C LYS A 130 1.69 8.70 -13.08
N PRO A 131 1.22 8.07 -11.99
CA PRO A 131 1.87 6.89 -11.43
C PRO A 131 1.78 5.69 -12.38
N GLU A 132 2.85 4.90 -12.41
CA GLU A 132 2.87 3.59 -13.06
C GLU A 132 2.61 2.52 -11.99
N PHE A 133 1.64 1.64 -12.24
CA PHE A 133 1.21 0.63 -11.28
C PHE A 133 1.88 -0.72 -11.58
N GLY A 134 2.87 -1.09 -10.79
CA GLY A 134 3.62 -2.35 -10.92
C GLY A 134 3.22 -3.42 -9.92
N HIS A 135 2.34 -3.09 -8.96
CA HIS A 135 1.86 -3.98 -7.92
C HIS A 135 0.34 -4.04 -7.95
N ALA A 136 -0.24 -5.03 -7.29
CA ALA A 136 -1.67 -5.13 -7.12
C ALA A 136 -2.02 -5.78 -5.77
N PHE A 137 -3.08 -5.30 -5.14
CA PHE A 137 -3.76 -6.00 -4.07
C PHE A 137 -4.78 -6.94 -4.70
N LEU A 138 -4.83 -8.18 -4.23
CA LEU A 138 -5.66 -9.24 -4.79
C LEU A 138 -6.67 -9.73 -3.74
N ARG A 139 -7.89 -9.98 -4.19
CA ARG A 139 -8.91 -10.64 -3.39
C ARG A 139 -9.25 -11.99 -4.00
N VAL A 140 -8.88 -13.04 -3.29
CA VAL A 140 -9.11 -14.43 -3.71
C VAL A 140 -10.57 -14.81 -3.50
N ARG A 141 -11.14 -15.60 -4.41
CA ARG A 141 -12.49 -16.16 -4.25
C ARG A 141 -12.57 -17.00 -2.97
N LYS A 142 -13.69 -16.90 -2.27
CA LYS A 142 -13.89 -17.52 -0.95
C LYS A 142 -13.78 -19.05 -0.97
N GLU A 143 -14.04 -19.67 -2.10
CA GLU A 143 -13.99 -21.13 -2.29
C GLU A 143 -12.56 -21.66 -2.46
N MET A 144 -11.59 -20.78 -2.68
CA MET A 144 -10.21 -21.16 -2.94
C MET A 144 -9.32 -21.04 -1.70
N ASP A 145 -8.38 -21.97 -1.54
CA ASP A 145 -7.28 -21.85 -0.60
C ASP A 145 -6.31 -20.75 -1.03
N LEU A 146 -5.86 -19.92 -0.07
CA LEU A 146 -5.00 -18.77 -0.37
C LEU A 146 -3.65 -19.18 -0.97
N HIS A 147 -3.06 -20.28 -0.51
CA HIS A 147 -1.77 -20.76 -1.02
C HIS A 147 -1.89 -21.35 -2.42
N GLU A 148 -2.96 -22.08 -2.68
CA GLU A 148 -3.27 -22.61 -4.01
C GLU A 148 -3.52 -21.47 -4.99
N ALA A 149 -4.32 -20.49 -4.61
CA ALA A 149 -4.58 -19.30 -5.41
C ALA A 149 -3.29 -18.50 -5.68
N ALA A 150 -2.43 -18.31 -4.70
CA ALA A 150 -1.14 -17.64 -4.86
C ALA A 150 -0.23 -18.37 -5.85
N ALA A 151 -0.18 -19.69 -5.81
CA ALA A 151 0.58 -20.50 -6.77
C ALA A 151 0.06 -20.33 -8.19
N LEU A 152 -1.26 -20.36 -8.38
CA LEU A 152 -1.89 -20.17 -9.69
C LEU A 152 -1.70 -18.75 -10.24
N VAL A 153 -1.81 -17.72 -9.40
CA VAL A 153 -1.56 -16.33 -9.81
C VAL A 153 -0.10 -16.12 -10.21
N THR A 154 0.84 -16.78 -9.54
CA THR A 154 2.27 -16.71 -9.89
C THR A 154 2.56 -17.23 -11.29
N GLU A 155 1.75 -18.16 -11.78
CA GLU A 155 1.86 -18.71 -13.15
C GLU A 155 1.26 -17.77 -14.22
N ALA A 156 0.46 -16.77 -13.82
CA ALA A 156 -0.12 -15.80 -14.76
C ALA A 156 0.95 -14.95 -15.44
N SER A 157 0.64 -14.49 -16.65
CA SER A 157 1.53 -13.62 -17.43
C SER A 157 1.81 -12.31 -16.70
N HIS A 158 3.06 -11.83 -16.81
CA HIS A 158 3.50 -10.57 -16.22
C HIS A 158 3.55 -10.52 -14.69
N VAL A 159 3.41 -11.65 -13.99
CA VAL A 159 3.56 -11.75 -12.54
C VAL A 159 4.98 -12.19 -12.19
N SER A 160 5.68 -11.39 -11.40
CA SER A 160 7.06 -11.70 -10.95
C SER A 160 7.11 -12.32 -9.55
N GLY A 161 6.08 -12.13 -8.76
CA GLY A 161 5.99 -12.74 -7.42
C GLY A 161 4.68 -12.39 -6.72
N VAL A 162 4.32 -13.21 -5.75
CA VAL A 162 3.11 -13.07 -4.92
C VAL A 162 3.48 -13.26 -3.45
N SER A 163 2.88 -12.47 -2.57
CA SER A 163 2.96 -12.67 -1.12
C SER A 163 1.57 -12.79 -0.51
N VAL A 164 1.43 -13.63 0.51
CA VAL A 164 0.17 -13.89 1.20
C VAL A 164 0.19 -13.19 2.56
N ASN A 165 -0.69 -12.23 2.79
CA ASN A 165 -0.72 -11.46 4.03
C ASN A 165 -1.04 -12.31 5.28
N GLN A 166 -1.79 -13.40 5.12
CA GLN A 166 -2.09 -14.32 6.22
C GLN A 166 -0.83 -14.94 6.81
N ASP A 167 0.17 -15.27 6.00
CA ASP A 167 1.44 -15.85 6.46
C ASP A 167 2.19 -14.92 7.41
N PHE A 168 2.12 -13.61 7.17
CA PHE A 168 2.75 -12.62 8.03
C PHE A 168 2.06 -12.52 9.39
N ARG A 169 0.72 -12.57 9.42
CA ARG A 169 -0.05 -12.58 10.67
C ARG A 169 0.26 -13.82 11.50
N GLU A 170 0.26 -15.00 10.90
CA GLU A 170 0.56 -16.26 11.58
C GLU A 170 1.99 -16.30 12.13
N ARG A 171 2.97 -15.80 11.36
CA ARG A 171 4.36 -15.70 11.82
C ARG A 171 4.52 -14.75 12.99
N PHE A 172 3.83 -13.60 12.94
CA PHE A 172 3.83 -12.63 14.02
C PHE A 172 3.21 -13.20 15.29
N ASP A 173 2.02 -13.80 15.18
CA ASP A 173 1.34 -14.43 16.31
C ASP A 173 2.19 -15.56 16.95
N ASN A 174 2.93 -16.32 16.14
CA ASN A 174 3.84 -17.35 16.62
C ASN A 174 5.10 -16.81 17.29
N MET A 175 5.58 -15.63 16.92
CA MET A 175 6.71 -14.96 17.58
C MET A 175 6.33 -14.33 18.92
N MET A 176 5.04 -13.98 19.10
CA MET A 176 4.55 -13.35 20.33
C MET A 176 4.07 -14.34 21.40
N LYS A 177 4.06 -15.63 21.10
CA LYS A 177 3.77 -16.73 22.01
C LYS A 177 5.05 -17.29 22.64
#